data_630e1669d81f1954b9e5a270dbb90d89
#
_entry.id   630e1669d81f1954b9e5a270dbb90d89
#
_cell.length_a   1.000
_cell.length_b   1.000
_cell.length_c   1.000
_cell.angle_alpha   90.00
_cell.angle_beta   90.00
_cell.angle_gamma   90.00
#
_symmetry.space_group_name_H-M   'P 1'
#
loop_
_entity.id
_entity.type
_entity.pdbx_description
1 polymer ?
#
loop_
_entity_poly.entity_id
_entity_poly.type
_entity_poly.pdbx_seq_one_letter_code
_entity_poly.pdbx_strand_id
1 'polypeptide(L)' 'MIEGLQMTEEELKALDKEVKKLKRISSEWASQLHDLVEERLPAGYKEIPGIAQSTYDACQAWELANAKLTAAQREAQV' A
#
# COMPACT_ATOMS: atom_id res chain seq x y z
N MET A 1 27.19 14.38 -4.82
CA MET A 1 26.93 13.94 -3.51
C MET A 1 25.53 13.46 -3.31
N ILE A 2 25.40 12.31 -2.81
CA ILE A 2 24.12 11.70 -2.77
C ILE A 2 23.78 11.15 -1.43
N GLU A 3 24.31 11.75 -0.41
CA GLU A 3 23.97 11.29 0.89
C GLU A 3 22.51 11.34 1.19
N GLY A 4 21.82 12.30 0.57
CA GLY A 4 20.40 12.43 0.80
C GLY A 4 19.58 11.25 0.32
N LEU A 5 20.20 10.39 -0.50
CA LEU A 5 19.50 9.22 -1.01
C LEU A 5 19.72 7.98 -0.15
N GLN A 6 20.62 8.06 0.81
CA GLN A 6 20.89 6.91 1.67
C GLN A 6 20.11 7.02 2.95
N MET A 7 19.52 5.93 3.37
CA MET A 7 18.74 5.87 4.59
C MET A 7 19.52 5.19 5.69
N THR A 8 19.31 5.66 6.92
CA THR A 8 19.86 4.98 8.07
C THR A 8 19.10 3.67 8.30
N GLU A 9 19.68 2.80 9.15
CA GLU A 9 18.98 1.57 9.50
C GLU A 9 17.63 1.86 10.14
N GLU A 10 17.57 2.90 10.97
CA GLU A 10 16.29 3.25 11.61
C GLU A 10 15.26 3.70 10.60
N GLU A 11 15.70 4.48 9.61
CA GLU A 11 14.81 4.92 8.56
C GLU A 11 14.32 3.76 7.71
N LEU A 12 15.20 2.80 7.43
CA LEU A 12 14.82 1.61 6.69
C LEU A 12 13.80 0.79 7.45
N LYS A 13 13.99 0.65 8.77
CA LYS A 13 13.04 -0.09 9.58
C LYS A 13 11.68 0.60 9.62
N ALA A 14 11.69 1.92 9.74
CA ALA A 14 10.45 2.68 9.75
C ALA A 14 9.72 2.54 8.43
N LEU A 15 10.45 2.59 7.33
CA LEU A 15 9.85 2.45 6.00
C LEU A 15 9.30 1.04 5.81
N ASP A 16 10.02 0.03 6.30
CA ASP A 16 9.55 -1.34 6.21
C ASP A 16 8.23 -1.52 6.97
N LYS A 17 8.14 -0.91 8.15
CA LYS A 17 6.89 -0.95 8.92
C LYS A 17 5.76 -0.26 8.17
N GLU A 18 6.07 0.87 7.55
CA GLU A 18 5.07 1.62 6.79
C GLU A 18 4.56 0.79 5.61
N VAL A 19 5.46 0.12 4.89
CA VAL A 19 5.07 -0.73 3.77
C VAL A 19 4.14 -1.84 4.24
N LYS A 20 4.47 -2.48 5.36
CA LYS A 20 3.64 -3.55 5.91
C LYS A 20 2.27 -3.04 6.34
N LYS A 21 2.24 -1.86 6.95
CA LYS A 21 0.99 -1.24 7.35
C LYS A 21 0.11 -0.93 6.15
N LEU A 22 0.72 -0.36 5.10
CA LEU A 22 -0.03 0.00 3.90
C LEU A 22 -0.53 -1.24 3.17
N LYS A 23 0.23 -2.32 3.21
CA LYS A 23 -0.22 -3.58 2.63
C LYS A 23 -1.44 -4.10 3.38
N ARG A 24 -1.42 -4.03 4.71
CA ARG A 24 -2.56 -4.46 5.51
C ARG A 24 -3.81 -3.63 5.20
N ILE A 25 -3.63 -2.31 5.08
CA ILE A 25 -4.75 -1.44 4.77
C ILE A 25 -5.33 -1.77 3.39
N SER A 26 -4.46 -2.03 2.41
CA SER A 26 -4.96 -2.38 1.07
C SER A 26 -5.72 -3.70 1.11
N SER A 27 -5.27 -4.66 1.93
CA SER A 27 -5.96 -5.93 2.08
C SER A 27 -7.33 -5.76 2.73
N GLU A 28 -7.45 -4.83 3.67
CA GLU A 28 -8.74 -4.55 4.30
C GLU A 28 -9.74 -4.00 3.29
N TRP A 29 -9.29 -3.10 2.42
CA TRP A 29 -10.17 -2.57 1.38
C TRP A 29 -10.50 -3.64 0.34
N ALA A 30 -9.52 -4.48 -0.02
CA ALA A 30 -9.77 -5.57 -0.95
C ALA A 30 -10.83 -6.52 -0.40
N SER A 31 -10.80 -6.77 0.90
CA SER A 31 -11.78 -7.62 1.55
C SER A 31 -13.16 -7.00 1.48
N GLN A 32 -13.26 -5.69 1.67
CA GLN A 32 -14.55 -4.99 1.56
C GLN A 32 -15.10 -5.05 0.14
N LEU A 33 -14.23 -4.90 -0.84
CA LEU A 33 -14.64 -5.01 -2.24
C LEU A 33 -15.14 -6.42 -2.54
N HIS A 34 -14.42 -7.41 -2.04
CA HIS A 34 -14.81 -8.81 -2.20
C HIS A 34 -16.18 -9.07 -1.60
N ASP A 35 -16.41 -8.58 -0.38
CA ASP A 35 -17.70 -8.78 0.29
C ASP A 35 -18.84 -8.09 -0.45
N LEU A 36 -18.56 -6.91 -0.98
CA LEU A 36 -19.57 -6.21 -1.77
C LEU A 36 -19.99 -7.04 -2.98
N VAL A 37 -19.00 -7.56 -3.69
CA VAL A 37 -19.27 -8.34 -4.91
C VAL A 37 -20.00 -9.65 -4.58
N GLU A 38 -19.60 -10.29 -3.49
CA GLU A 38 -20.14 -11.61 -3.16
C GLU A 38 -21.51 -11.54 -2.50
N GLU A 39 -21.73 -10.54 -1.65
CA GLU A 39 -22.89 -10.58 -0.77
C GLU A 39 -23.88 -9.45 -0.95
N ARG A 40 -23.48 -8.32 -1.50
CA ARG A 40 -24.37 -7.16 -1.52
C ARG A 40 -24.81 -6.71 -2.90
N LEU A 41 -24.29 -7.31 -3.95
CA LEU A 41 -24.77 -6.99 -5.28
C LEU A 41 -25.98 -7.88 -5.61
N PRO A 42 -26.92 -7.42 -6.43
CA PRO A 42 -26.87 -6.14 -7.16
C PRO A 42 -27.32 -4.93 -6.35
N ALA A 43 -27.98 -5.11 -5.21
CA ALA A 43 -28.57 -3.99 -4.50
C ALA A 43 -27.55 -2.95 -4.05
N GLY A 44 -26.36 -3.39 -3.68
CA GLY A 44 -25.31 -2.50 -3.17
C GLY A 44 -24.44 -1.85 -4.23
N TYR A 45 -24.87 -1.86 -5.50
CA TYR A 45 -24.02 -1.41 -6.59
C TYR A 45 -23.52 0.03 -6.44
N LYS A 46 -24.26 0.87 -5.73
CA LYS A 46 -23.88 2.27 -5.57
C LYS A 46 -22.63 2.43 -4.71
N GLU A 47 -22.28 1.41 -3.95
CA GLU A 47 -21.06 1.44 -3.15
C GLU A 47 -19.81 1.13 -3.97
N ILE A 48 -19.97 0.59 -5.18
CA ILE A 48 -18.81 0.17 -5.98
C ILE A 48 -17.82 1.31 -6.20
N PRO A 49 -18.24 2.50 -6.68
CA PRO A 49 -17.24 3.52 -6.97
C PRO A 49 -16.41 3.94 -5.74
N GLY A 50 -17.06 4.08 -4.58
CA GLY A 50 -16.36 4.50 -3.38
C GLY A 50 -15.37 3.47 -2.87
N ILE A 51 -15.81 2.22 -2.79
CA ILE A 51 -14.95 1.14 -2.31
C ILE A 51 -13.84 0.88 -3.31
N ALA A 52 -14.15 0.94 -4.60
CA ALA A 52 -13.12 0.74 -5.63
C ALA A 52 -12.07 1.83 -5.56
N GLN A 53 -12.47 3.09 -5.37
CA GLN A 53 -11.52 4.19 -5.27
C GLN A 53 -10.63 4.04 -4.05
N SER A 54 -11.24 3.69 -2.90
CA SER A 54 -10.47 3.49 -1.68
C SER A 54 -9.47 2.35 -1.81
N THR A 55 -9.88 1.27 -2.47
CA THR A 55 -9.00 0.14 -2.72
C THR A 55 -7.84 0.56 -3.63
N TYR A 56 -8.15 1.29 -4.68
CA TYR A 56 -7.13 1.79 -5.60
C TYR A 56 -6.12 2.67 -4.87
N ASP A 57 -6.63 3.63 -4.09
CA ASP A 57 -5.76 4.57 -3.38
C ASP A 57 -4.88 3.86 -2.38
N ALA A 58 -5.43 2.88 -1.67
CA ALA A 58 -4.63 2.13 -0.69
C ALA A 58 -3.54 1.32 -1.37
N CYS A 59 -3.85 0.69 -2.50
CA CYS A 59 -2.86 -0.09 -3.23
C CYS A 59 -1.78 0.81 -3.83
N GLN A 60 -2.16 1.98 -4.31
CA GLN A 60 -1.20 2.92 -4.85
C GLN A 60 -0.26 3.42 -3.77
N ALA A 61 -0.80 3.72 -2.58
CA ALA A 61 0.04 4.14 -1.46
C ALA A 61 1.07 3.07 -1.10
N TRP A 62 0.62 1.81 -1.09
CA TRP A 62 1.53 0.70 -0.83
C TRP A 62 2.61 0.61 -1.91
N GLU A 63 2.23 0.75 -3.16
CA GLU A 63 3.19 0.64 -4.26
C GLU A 63 4.28 1.69 -4.16
N LEU A 64 3.88 2.93 -3.87
CA LEU A 64 4.84 4.02 -3.77
C LEU A 64 5.82 3.80 -2.61
N ALA A 65 5.31 3.37 -1.47
CA ALA A 65 6.18 3.11 -0.31
C ALA A 65 7.08 1.91 -0.56
N ASN A 66 6.54 0.87 -1.20
CA ASN A 66 7.32 -0.32 -1.50
C ASN A 66 8.43 -0.04 -2.50
N ALA A 67 8.17 0.84 -3.47
CA ALA A 67 9.21 1.24 -4.43
C ALA A 67 10.35 1.97 -3.73
N LYS A 68 10.03 2.83 -2.76
CA LYS A 68 11.05 3.51 -1.96
C LYS A 68 11.87 2.51 -1.16
N LEU A 69 11.22 1.56 -0.54
CA LEU A 69 11.92 0.56 0.26
C LEU A 69 12.83 -0.28 -0.60
N THR A 70 12.34 -0.72 -1.74
CA THR A 70 13.13 -1.53 -2.67
C THR A 70 14.36 -0.78 -3.14
N ALA A 71 14.19 0.49 -3.51
CA ALA A 71 15.30 1.31 -3.96
C ALA A 71 16.32 1.51 -2.84
N ALA A 72 15.85 1.77 -1.63
CA ALA A 72 16.74 1.99 -0.49
C ALA A 72 17.51 0.72 -0.14
N GLN A 73 16.84 -0.44 -0.23
CA GLN A 73 17.50 -1.71 0.05
C GLN A 73 18.56 -2.03 -1.00
N ARG A 74 18.30 -1.69 -2.26
CA ARG A 74 19.29 -1.87 -3.31
C ARG A 74 20.52 -1.03 -3.04
N GLU A 75 20.32 0.21 -2.65
CA GLU A 75 21.44 1.09 -2.35
C GLU A 75 22.25 0.59 -1.17
N ALA A 76 21.58 0.04 -0.18
CA ALA A 76 22.26 -0.46 0.99
C ALA A 76 23.12 -1.68 0.68
N GLN A 77 22.84 -2.37 -0.41
CA GLN A 77 23.58 -3.57 -0.77
C GLN A 77 24.78 -3.30 -1.67
N VAL A 78 24.92 -2.08 -2.14
CA VAL A 78 26.03 -1.67 -3.01
C VAL A 78 27.23 -1.12 -2.22
#